data_a02874b52799cedb0ff991c72222be44
#
_entry.id   a02874b52799cedb0ff991c72222be44
#
_cell.length_a   1.000
_cell.length_b   1.000
_cell.length_c   1.000
_cell.angle_alpha   90.00
_cell.angle_beta   90.00
_cell.angle_gamma   90.00
#
_symmetry.space_group_name_H-M   'P 1'
#
loop_
_entity.id
_entity.type
_entity.pdbx_description
1 polymer ?
#
loop_
_entity_poly.entity_id
_entity_poly.type
_entity_poly.pdbx_seq_one_letter_code
_entity_poly.pdbx_strand_id
1 'polypeptide(L)'
;INGELILSCLAEKLTTPEAYITFNYFENPKVQPIGRRSWFVNKAGGDKHRVELVGKTDHTGAVEALLEELKAHDLQGLVAAIGHRVVHGGEKYSGSVMITDDVIATLEECIPLAPLHNPANLTGIHAAQAIFPGLPNVGVFDTAFHQTMPEHAYTYAVPRELYRQFGLRRYGFHGTSYRYVAQAAADLLGKPLKDTALVIAHVGNGASVAAVLGGESKDTSMGLTPLEGLVMGTRSGDLDPGAYGFIEEATGMSAKE
;
A
#
# COMPACT_ATOMS: atom_id res chain seq x y z
N ILE A 1 -9.08 -15.68 -7.68
CA ILE A 1 -10.01 -14.74 -8.29
C ILE A 1 -9.22 -14.07 -9.41
N ASN A 2 -9.49 -14.44 -10.65
CA ASN A 2 -8.97 -13.75 -11.81
C ASN A 2 -9.77 -12.46 -11.98
N GLY A 3 -9.38 -11.41 -11.23
CA GLY A 3 -9.99 -10.11 -11.33
C GLY A 3 -9.62 -9.46 -12.65
N GLU A 4 -10.61 -9.16 -13.47
CA GLU A 4 -10.41 -8.33 -14.65
C GLU A 4 -10.58 -6.88 -14.23
N LEU A 5 -9.63 -6.02 -14.59
CA LEU A 5 -9.67 -4.59 -14.31
C LEU A 5 -10.68 -3.92 -15.25
N ILE A 6 -11.67 -3.23 -14.70
CA ILE A 6 -12.69 -2.50 -15.46
C ILE A 6 -12.33 -1.02 -15.53
N LEU A 7 -11.92 -0.46 -14.39
CA LEU A 7 -11.60 0.93 -14.22
C LEU A 7 -10.41 1.05 -13.29
N SER A 8 -9.44 1.88 -13.63
CA SER A 8 -8.45 2.37 -12.67
C SER A 8 -8.49 3.88 -12.63
N CYS A 9 -8.10 4.46 -11.50
CA CYS A 9 -7.93 5.89 -11.39
C CYS A 9 -6.69 6.24 -10.58
N LEU A 10 -6.16 7.44 -10.84
CA LEU A 10 -5.07 8.03 -10.10
C LEU A 10 -5.44 9.47 -9.76
N ALA A 11 -5.51 9.78 -8.48
CA ALA A 11 -5.67 11.14 -7.99
C ALA A 11 -4.29 11.74 -7.70
N GLU A 12 -4.04 12.95 -8.20
CA GLU A 12 -2.74 13.60 -8.15
C GLU A 12 -2.89 15.02 -7.63
N LYS A 13 -1.79 15.56 -7.08
CA LYS A 13 -1.71 16.91 -6.51
C LYS A 13 -2.80 17.19 -5.46
N LEU A 14 -3.23 16.18 -4.72
CA LEU A 14 -4.24 16.34 -3.68
C LEU A 14 -3.81 17.40 -2.66
N THR A 15 -4.80 18.06 -2.08
CA THR A 15 -4.67 19.21 -1.16
C THR A 15 -4.11 20.49 -1.80
N THR A 16 -4.00 20.54 -3.13
CA THR A 16 -3.61 21.75 -3.87
C THR A 16 -4.76 22.22 -4.78
N PRO A 17 -4.75 23.49 -5.24
CA PRO A 17 -5.75 23.98 -6.20
C PRO A 17 -5.70 23.27 -7.57
N GLU A 18 -4.62 22.56 -7.86
CA GLU A 18 -4.41 21.82 -9.11
C GLU A 18 -4.73 20.33 -9.00
N ALA A 19 -5.44 19.91 -7.94
CA ALA A 19 -5.79 18.52 -7.70
C ALA A 19 -6.70 17.98 -8.81
N TYR A 20 -6.43 16.77 -9.27
CA TYR A 20 -7.23 16.11 -10.29
C TYR A 20 -7.21 14.60 -10.11
N ILE A 21 -8.16 13.92 -10.76
CA ILE A 21 -8.22 12.46 -10.86
C ILE A 21 -8.29 12.07 -12.33
N THR A 22 -7.49 11.08 -12.72
CA THR A 22 -7.48 10.52 -14.07
C THR A 22 -8.06 9.12 -14.02
N PHE A 23 -9.10 8.87 -14.80
CA PHE A 23 -9.73 7.57 -14.96
C PHE A 23 -9.21 6.88 -16.23
N ASN A 24 -8.96 5.58 -16.14
CA ASN A 24 -8.61 4.73 -17.28
C ASN A 24 -9.60 3.57 -17.33
N TYR A 25 -10.25 3.38 -18.46
CA TYR A 25 -11.23 2.32 -18.68
C TYR A 25 -10.60 1.14 -19.41
N PHE A 26 -11.03 -0.06 -19.05
CA PHE A 26 -10.56 -1.31 -19.63
C PHE A 26 -11.74 -2.12 -20.16
N GLU A 27 -11.59 -2.71 -21.35
CA GLU A 27 -12.58 -3.64 -21.86
C GLU A 27 -12.71 -4.86 -20.95
N ASN A 28 -13.92 -5.12 -20.51
CA ASN A 28 -14.24 -6.36 -19.84
C ASN A 28 -15.37 -7.06 -20.57
N PRO A 29 -15.12 -8.16 -21.31
CA PRO A 29 -16.14 -8.87 -22.06
C PRO A 29 -17.23 -9.51 -21.20
N LYS A 30 -17.02 -9.60 -19.89
CA LYS A 30 -18.00 -10.15 -18.92
C LYS A 30 -18.93 -9.08 -18.33
N VAL A 31 -18.58 -7.80 -18.49
CA VAL A 31 -19.41 -6.68 -18.07
C VAL A 31 -20.05 -6.08 -19.31
N GLN A 32 -21.27 -6.46 -19.60
CA GLN A 32 -22.04 -5.79 -20.67
C GLN A 32 -22.49 -4.42 -20.19
N PRO A 33 -22.27 -3.35 -20.95
CA PRO A 33 -22.74 -2.02 -20.58
C PRO A 33 -24.27 -2.03 -20.52
N ILE A 34 -24.80 -1.68 -19.35
CA ILE A 34 -26.24 -1.43 -19.16
C ILE A 34 -26.48 -0.01 -19.68
N GLY A 35 -26.78 0.14 -20.97
CA GLY A 35 -27.08 1.43 -21.59
C GLY A 35 -26.34 1.70 -22.91
N ARG A 36 -26.81 2.72 -23.65
CA ARG A 36 -26.37 3.03 -25.03
C ARG A 36 -25.01 3.73 -25.16
N ARG A 37 -24.08 3.60 -24.24
CA ARG A 37 -22.72 4.15 -24.41
C ARG A 37 -21.78 3.03 -24.82
N SER A 38 -21.34 3.05 -26.07
CA SER A 38 -20.26 2.20 -26.55
C SER A 38 -18.96 2.65 -25.87
N TRP A 39 -18.39 1.78 -25.05
CA TRP A 39 -17.04 1.93 -24.54
C TRP A 39 -16.06 1.68 -25.69
N PHE A 40 -15.42 2.72 -26.17
CA PHE A 40 -14.30 2.57 -27.10
C PHE A 40 -13.03 2.38 -26.29
N VAL A 41 -12.57 1.15 -26.20
CA VAL A 41 -11.32 0.83 -25.56
C VAL A 41 -10.25 0.64 -26.62
N ASN A 42 -9.22 1.44 -26.56
CA ASN A 42 -8.02 1.23 -27.33
C ASN A 42 -7.19 0.10 -26.71
N LYS A 43 -6.77 -0.88 -27.51
CA LYS A 43 -6.07 -2.12 -27.10
C LYS A 43 -4.73 -1.94 -26.37
N ALA A 44 -4.27 -0.70 -26.15
CA ALA A 44 -2.95 -0.43 -25.56
C ALA A 44 -2.92 0.73 -24.54
N GLY A 45 -4.04 1.07 -23.93
CA GLY A 45 -4.17 2.14 -22.94
C GLY A 45 -5.54 2.77 -23.12
N GLY A 46 -6.48 2.41 -22.24
CA GLY A 46 -7.88 2.83 -22.35
C GLY A 46 -8.06 4.34 -22.50
N ASP A 47 -9.27 4.75 -22.87
CA ASP A 47 -9.63 6.17 -22.91
C ASP A 47 -9.40 6.79 -21.54
N LYS A 48 -8.57 7.84 -21.51
CA LYS A 48 -8.26 8.58 -20.30
C LYS A 48 -9.25 9.72 -20.14
N HIS A 49 -9.89 9.78 -19.00
CA HIS A 49 -10.76 10.89 -18.62
C HIS A 49 -10.17 11.58 -17.39
N ARG A 50 -9.83 12.86 -17.51
CA ARG A 50 -9.31 13.67 -16.40
C ARG A 50 -10.41 14.59 -15.88
N VAL A 51 -10.59 14.58 -14.56
CA VAL A 51 -11.52 15.43 -13.83
C VAL A 51 -10.74 16.28 -12.84
N GLU A 52 -10.87 17.60 -12.94
CA GLU A 52 -10.33 18.53 -11.94
C GLU A 52 -11.17 18.47 -10.66
N LEU A 53 -10.50 18.38 -9.50
CA LEU A 53 -11.17 18.36 -8.21
C LEU A 53 -11.43 19.80 -7.74
N VAL A 54 -12.64 20.28 -7.93
CA VAL A 54 -13.02 21.65 -7.57
C VAL A 54 -13.70 21.67 -6.20
N GLY A 55 -13.22 22.50 -5.30
CA GLY A 55 -13.80 22.69 -3.95
C GLY A 55 -13.29 21.70 -2.92
N LYS A 56 -13.33 20.39 -3.20
CA LYS A 56 -12.76 19.34 -2.35
C LYS A 56 -11.55 18.71 -3.07
N THR A 57 -10.37 19.18 -2.75
CA THR A 57 -9.11 18.76 -3.41
C THR A 57 -8.36 17.66 -2.67
N ASP A 58 -8.93 17.12 -1.60
CA ASP A 58 -8.35 16.11 -0.74
C ASP A 58 -8.74 14.67 -1.16
N HIS A 59 -8.39 13.69 -0.33
CA HIS A 59 -8.73 12.29 -0.55
C HIS A 59 -10.25 12.06 -0.59
N THR A 60 -11.03 12.81 0.20
CA THR A 60 -12.49 12.70 0.19
C THR A 60 -13.05 13.14 -1.17
N GLY A 61 -12.59 14.27 -1.69
CA GLY A 61 -12.97 14.73 -3.03
C GLY A 61 -12.61 13.74 -4.14
N ALA A 62 -11.46 13.08 -4.03
CA ALA A 62 -11.05 12.05 -4.98
C ALA A 62 -12.01 10.82 -4.93
N VAL A 63 -12.40 10.36 -3.74
CA VAL A 63 -13.33 9.23 -3.60
C VAL A 63 -14.74 9.61 -4.02
N GLU A 64 -15.19 10.85 -3.76
CA GLU A 64 -16.47 11.38 -4.28
C GLU A 64 -16.48 11.40 -5.82
N ALA A 65 -15.40 11.88 -6.45
CA ALA A 65 -15.27 11.87 -7.91
C ALA A 65 -15.30 10.44 -8.49
N LEU A 66 -14.66 9.48 -7.81
CA LEU A 66 -14.75 8.08 -8.19
C LEU A 66 -16.20 7.56 -8.10
N LEU A 67 -16.95 7.91 -7.04
CA LEU A 67 -18.34 7.50 -6.90
C LEU A 67 -19.21 8.06 -8.04
N GLU A 68 -19.04 9.34 -8.36
CA GLU A 68 -19.79 9.97 -9.47
C GLU A 68 -19.46 9.29 -10.81
N GLU A 69 -18.20 8.91 -11.03
CA GLU A 69 -17.80 8.17 -12.21
C GLU A 69 -18.43 6.77 -12.25
N LEU A 70 -18.44 6.05 -11.13
CA LEU A 70 -19.12 4.74 -11.02
C LEU A 70 -20.63 4.84 -11.28
N LYS A 71 -21.28 5.91 -10.79
CA LYS A 71 -22.71 6.18 -11.06
C LYS A 71 -22.96 6.49 -12.53
N ALA A 72 -22.14 7.35 -13.14
CA ALA A 72 -22.28 7.72 -14.55
C ALA A 72 -22.20 6.53 -15.50
N HIS A 73 -21.61 5.43 -15.03
CA HIS A 73 -21.40 4.21 -15.79
C HIS A 73 -22.20 3.00 -15.26
N ASP A 74 -23.17 3.22 -14.36
CA ASP A 74 -24.00 2.17 -13.75
C ASP A 74 -23.18 1.06 -13.05
N LEU A 75 -21.97 1.38 -12.57
CA LEU A 75 -21.05 0.44 -11.89
C LEU A 75 -21.21 0.45 -10.37
N GLN A 76 -21.82 1.49 -9.78
CA GLN A 76 -21.91 1.62 -8.32
C GLN A 76 -22.57 0.40 -7.67
N GLY A 77 -23.67 -0.09 -8.25
CA GLY A 77 -24.39 -1.27 -7.72
C GLY A 77 -23.64 -2.59 -7.81
N LEU A 78 -22.52 -2.63 -8.52
CA LEU A 78 -21.65 -3.81 -8.64
C LEU A 78 -20.54 -3.84 -7.59
N VAL A 79 -20.33 -2.77 -6.85
CA VAL A 79 -19.32 -2.71 -5.78
C VAL A 79 -19.78 -3.57 -4.61
N ALA A 80 -19.08 -4.67 -4.35
CA ALA A 80 -19.42 -5.62 -3.30
C ALA A 80 -18.59 -5.43 -2.02
N ALA A 81 -17.38 -4.88 -2.14
CA ALA A 81 -16.48 -4.62 -1.02
C ALA A 81 -15.39 -3.62 -1.44
N ILE A 82 -14.70 -3.04 -0.46
CA ILE A 82 -13.62 -2.07 -0.65
C ILE A 82 -12.36 -2.61 0.02
N GLY A 83 -11.29 -2.75 -0.75
CA GLY A 83 -9.97 -3.12 -0.24
C GLY A 83 -9.10 -1.89 -0.04
N HIS A 84 -8.50 -1.75 1.14
CA HIS A 84 -7.57 -0.68 1.48
C HIS A 84 -6.16 -1.22 1.63
N ARG A 85 -5.22 -0.71 0.85
CA ARG A 85 -3.81 -0.88 1.18
C ARG A 85 -3.50 -0.01 2.40
N VAL A 86 -3.00 -0.62 3.44
CA VAL A 86 -2.55 0.05 4.66
C VAL A 86 -1.07 -0.22 4.86
N VAL A 87 -0.29 0.84 5.07
CA VAL A 87 1.17 0.68 5.12
C VAL A 87 1.60 -0.07 6.37
N HIS A 88 1.05 0.25 7.55
CA HIS A 88 1.51 -0.34 8.80
C HIS A 88 0.35 -0.89 9.64
N GLY A 89 0.41 -2.18 9.95
CA GLY A 89 -0.56 -2.89 10.81
C GLY A 89 0.01 -3.33 12.15
N GLY A 90 1.21 -2.85 12.52
CA GLY A 90 1.89 -3.27 13.74
C GLY A 90 2.19 -4.77 13.73
N GLU A 91 2.25 -5.37 14.91
CA GLU A 91 2.38 -6.81 15.12
C GLU A 91 1.02 -7.52 15.22
N LYS A 92 -0.09 -6.75 15.25
CA LYS A 92 -1.44 -7.30 15.47
C LYS A 92 -2.00 -8.00 14.23
N TYR A 93 -1.59 -7.61 13.03
CA TYR A 93 -2.17 -8.13 11.80
C TYR A 93 -1.15 -8.86 10.94
N SER A 94 -1.33 -10.18 10.83
CA SER A 94 -0.56 -11.08 9.94
C SER A 94 -1.29 -11.42 8.64
N GLY A 95 -2.47 -10.83 8.41
CA GLY A 95 -3.30 -11.04 7.23
C GLY A 95 -4.25 -9.88 7.00
N SER A 96 -5.09 -10.01 5.97
CA SER A 96 -6.15 -9.04 5.71
C SER A 96 -7.26 -9.17 6.74
N VAL A 97 -7.83 -8.06 7.19
CA VAL A 97 -8.91 -8.01 8.18
C VAL A 97 -10.05 -7.11 7.75
N MET A 98 -11.25 -7.40 8.22
CA MET A 98 -12.38 -6.47 8.13
C MET A 98 -12.09 -5.24 8.99
N ILE A 99 -12.27 -4.05 8.44
CA ILE A 99 -12.06 -2.80 9.16
C ILE A 99 -13.26 -2.56 10.07
N THR A 100 -13.01 -2.66 11.38
CA THR A 100 -13.92 -2.33 12.47
C THR A 100 -13.36 -1.13 13.23
N ASP A 101 -14.11 -0.60 14.20
CA ASP A 101 -13.64 0.48 15.07
C ASP A 101 -12.36 0.07 15.84
N ASP A 102 -12.24 -1.20 16.27
CA ASP A 102 -11.01 -1.71 16.93
C ASP A 102 -9.82 -1.73 15.97
N VAL A 103 -10.05 -2.02 14.69
CA VAL A 103 -9.00 -1.95 13.67
C VAL A 103 -8.58 -0.52 13.45
N ILE A 104 -9.51 0.42 13.34
CA ILE A 104 -9.24 1.85 13.22
C ILE A 104 -8.39 2.34 14.40
N ALA A 105 -8.80 2.04 15.65
CA ALA A 105 -8.04 2.39 16.85
C ALA A 105 -6.61 1.83 16.79
N THR A 106 -6.43 0.58 16.35
CA THR A 106 -5.09 -0.01 16.18
C THR A 106 -4.27 0.73 15.11
N LEU A 107 -4.88 1.16 14.00
CA LEU A 107 -4.19 1.92 12.97
C LEU A 107 -3.76 3.31 13.46
N GLU A 108 -4.55 3.93 14.33
CA GLU A 108 -4.19 5.18 15.02
C GLU A 108 -2.99 4.96 15.97
N GLU A 109 -2.97 3.87 16.74
CA GLU A 109 -1.81 3.48 17.55
C GLU A 109 -0.53 3.26 16.72
N CYS A 110 -0.67 2.85 15.44
CA CYS A 110 0.44 2.64 14.53
C CYS A 110 0.95 3.94 13.85
N ILE A 111 0.31 5.10 14.05
CA ILE A 111 0.74 6.37 13.44
C ILE A 111 2.20 6.70 13.76
N PRO A 112 2.71 6.54 15.00
CA PRO A 112 4.11 6.81 15.29
C PRO A 112 5.10 5.95 14.49
N LEU A 113 4.70 4.75 14.05
CA LEU A 113 5.50 3.84 13.22
C LEU A 113 5.46 4.20 11.73
N ALA A 114 4.40 4.88 11.27
CA ALA A 114 4.22 5.29 9.88
C ALA A 114 3.55 6.68 9.79
N PRO A 115 4.17 7.74 10.29
CA PRO A 115 3.53 9.06 10.45
C PRO A 115 3.18 9.74 9.11
N LEU A 116 3.85 9.37 8.02
CA LEU A 116 3.59 9.89 6.68
C LEU A 116 2.50 9.11 5.93
N HIS A 117 2.15 7.89 6.38
CA HIS A 117 1.30 6.99 5.61
C HIS A 117 -0.01 6.63 6.31
N ASN A 118 0.04 6.21 7.58
CA ASN A 118 -1.15 5.77 8.29
C ASN A 118 -2.23 6.85 8.42
N PRO A 119 -1.92 8.14 8.67
CA PRO A 119 -2.95 9.19 8.65
C PRO A 119 -3.68 9.30 7.31
N ALA A 120 -2.96 9.22 6.19
CA ALA A 120 -3.55 9.24 4.86
C ALA A 120 -4.38 7.98 4.58
N ASN A 121 -3.92 6.80 5.05
CA ASN A 121 -4.71 5.56 4.96
C ASN A 121 -6.01 5.66 5.73
N LEU A 122 -5.99 6.17 6.96
CA LEU A 122 -7.19 6.40 7.78
C LEU A 122 -8.17 7.37 7.10
N THR A 123 -7.66 8.47 6.55
CA THR A 123 -8.47 9.42 5.76
C THR A 123 -9.18 8.72 4.61
N GLY A 124 -8.46 7.88 3.85
CA GLY A 124 -9.04 7.11 2.75
C GLY A 124 -10.10 6.10 3.21
N ILE A 125 -9.88 5.42 4.34
CA ILE A 125 -10.83 4.50 4.95
C ILE A 125 -12.12 5.23 5.34
N HIS A 126 -12.01 6.33 6.08
CA HIS A 126 -13.17 7.11 6.51
C HIS A 126 -13.96 7.68 5.32
N ALA A 127 -13.26 8.19 4.30
CA ALA A 127 -13.89 8.67 3.08
C ALA A 127 -14.69 7.55 2.39
N ALA A 128 -14.11 6.36 2.26
CA ALA A 128 -14.78 5.22 1.65
C ALA A 128 -15.99 4.74 2.44
N GLN A 129 -15.88 4.67 3.78
CA GLN A 129 -17.00 4.30 4.66
C GLN A 129 -18.16 5.30 4.58
N ALA A 130 -17.86 6.60 4.50
CA ALA A 130 -18.87 7.65 4.39
C ALA A 130 -19.58 7.63 3.02
N ILE A 131 -18.84 7.36 1.95
CA ILE A 131 -19.35 7.42 0.57
C ILE A 131 -20.04 6.11 0.17
N PHE A 132 -19.62 4.99 0.71
CA PHE A 132 -20.18 3.66 0.47
C PHE A 132 -20.69 3.02 1.78
N PRO A 133 -21.74 3.58 2.40
CA PRO A 133 -22.21 3.09 3.69
C PRO A 133 -22.70 1.64 3.59
N GLY A 134 -22.30 0.83 4.56
CA GLY A 134 -22.69 -0.58 4.66
C GLY A 134 -21.90 -1.55 3.79
N LEU A 135 -21.01 -1.08 2.91
CA LEU A 135 -20.12 -2.01 2.20
C LEU A 135 -18.98 -2.51 3.11
N PRO A 136 -18.62 -3.79 3.00
CA PRO A 136 -17.46 -4.33 3.68
C PRO A 136 -16.18 -3.58 3.29
N ASN A 137 -15.40 -3.15 4.27
CA ASN A 137 -14.09 -2.55 4.10
C ASN A 137 -13.03 -3.52 4.63
N VAL A 138 -11.99 -3.80 3.86
CA VAL A 138 -10.93 -4.78 4.18
C VAL A 138 -9.58 -4.09 4.17
N GLY A 139 -8.86 -4.17 5.28
CA GLY A 139 -7.48 -3.70 5.40
C GLY A 139 -6.50 -4.77 4.93
N VAL A 140 -5.57 -4.39 4.06
CA VAL A 140 -4.48 -5.23 3.55
C VAL A 140 -3.16 -4.54 3.87
N PHE A 141 -2.35 -5.14 4.74
CA PHE A 141 -1.20 -4.49 5.34
C PHE A 141 0.11 -4.85 4.63
N ASP A 142 0.93 -3.83 4.35
CA ASP A 142 2.26 -4.04 3.77
C ASP A 142 3.18 -4.85 4.69
N THR A 143 2.99 -4.71 6.00
CA THR A 143 3.80 -5.39 7.02
C THR A 143 3.36 -6.83 7.32
N ALA A 144 2.14 -7.21 6.95
CA ALA A 144 1.54 -8.49 7.37
C ALA A 144 2.30 -9.73 6.87
N PHE A 145 2.81 -9.69 5.64
CA PHE A 145 3.58 -10.80 5.07
C PHE A 145 4.87 -11.09 5.84
N HIS A 146 5.47 -10.06 6.41
CA HIS A 146 6.74 -10.13 7.14
C HIS A 146 6.60 -10.57 8.61
N GLN A 147 5.37 -10.81 9.10
CA GLN A 147 5.15 -11.32 10.46
C GLN A 147 5.68 -12.75 10.65
N THR A 148 6.03 -13.44 9.58
CA THR A 148 6.68 -14.76 9.62
C THR A 148 8.21 -14.70 9.77
N MET A 149 8.81 -13.50 9.80
CA MET A 149 10.25 -13.36 10.04
C MET A 149 10.65 -13.89 11.41
N PRO A 150 11.76 -14.64 11.52
CA PRO A 150 12.27 -15.10 12.81
C PRO A 150 12.84 -13.94 13.64
N GLU A 151 12.89 -14.11 14.96
CA GLU A 151 13.32 -13.06 15.89
C GLU A 151 14.68 -12.45 15.55
N HIS A 152 15.63 -13.27 15.13
CA HIS A 152 16.96 -12.79 14.76
C HIS A 152 17.00 -11.91 13.50
N ALA A 153 15.99 -11.98 12.64
CA ALA A 153 15.88 -11.16 11.44
C ALA A 153 15.17 -9.82 11.71
N TYR A 154 14.26 -9.77 12.68
CA TYR A 154 13.54 -8.53 12.96
C TYR A 154 14.08 -7.73 14.16
N THR A 155 14.92 -8.31 15.02
CA THR A 155 15.45 -7.64 16.20
C THR A 155 16.67 -6.80 15.85
N TYR A 156 16.61 -5.51 16.19
CA TYR A 156 17.77 -4.63 16.10
C TYR A 156 18.73 -4.80 17.28
N ALA A 157 20.03 -4.56 17.04
CA ALA A 157 21.07 -4.61 18.06
C ALA A 157 21.08 -3.34 18.93
N VAL A 158 19.96 -3.08 19.60
CA VAL A 158 19.73 -1.97 20.52
C VAL A 158 19.11 -2.52 21.81
N PRO A 159 19.01 -1.73 22.92
CA PRO A 159 18.39 -2.21 24.14
C PRO A 159 17.01 -2.82 23.90
N ARG A 160 16.80 -4.05 24.37
CA ARG A 160 15.59 -4.85 24.11
C ARG A 160 14.32 -4.21 24.67
N GLU A 161 14.46 -3.33 25.64
CA GLU A 161 13.39 -2.53 26.22
C GLU A 161 12.73 -1.63 25.20
N LEU A 162 13.47 -1.13 24.20
CA LEU A 162 12.92 -0.30 23.12
C LEU A 162 11.95 -1.10 22.25
N TYR A 163 12.27 -2.37 21.97
CA TYR A 163 11.31 -3.26 21.30
C TYR A 163 10.09 -3.51 22.20
N ARG A 164 10.28 -3.87 23.45
CA ARG A 164 9.17 -4.23 24.36
C ARG A 164 8.22 -3.08 24.64
N GLN A 165 8.74 -1.85 24.75
CA GLN A 165 7.95 -0.67 25.10
C GLN A 165 7.38 0.06 23.89
N PHE A 166 8.10 0.07 22.77
CA PHE A 166 7.78 0.93 21.61
C PHE A 166 7.62 0.16 20.29
N GLY A 167 7.77 -1.18 20.31
CA GLY A 167 7.70 -1.98 19.09
C GLY A 167 8.85 -1.71 18.11
N LEU A 168 10.02 -1.27 18.60
CA LEU A 168 11.18 -0.95 17.76
C LEU A 168 11.81 -2.24 17.23
N ARG A 169 11.42 -2.62 16.04
CA ARG A 169 11.90 -3.80 15.30
C ARG A 169 11.81 -3.56 13.79
N ARG A 170 12.42 -4.45 13.01
CA ARG A 170 12.16 -4.54 11.57
C ARG A 170 10.74 -5.05 11.32
N TYR A 171 9.95 -4.32 10.53
CA TYR A 171 8.63 -4.76 10.07
C TYR A 171 8.65 -5.20 8.61
N GLY A 172 9.37 -4.46 7.76
CA GLY A 172 9.33 -4.65 6.33
C GLY A 172 8.02 -4.16 5.70
N PHE A 173 8.05 -3.91 4.40
CA PHE A 173 6.94 -3.35 3.63
C PHE A 173 6.82 -4.07 2.29
N HIS A 174 5.88 -3.65 1.43
CA HIS A 174 5.58 -4.28 0.15
C HIS A 174 5.11 -5.75 0.26
N GLY A 175 4.67 -6.18 1.44
CA GLY A 175 4.33 -7.58 1.73
C GLY A 175 3.27 -8.16 0.81
N THR A 176 2.28 -7.36 0.39
CA THR A 176 1.26 -7.77 -0.57
C THR A 176 1.88 -8.14 -1.92
N SER A 177 2.86 -7.34 -2.38
CA SER A 177 3.62 -7.63 -3.61
C SER A 177 4.40 -8.93 -3.48
N TYR A 178 5.11 -9.14 -2.37
CA TYR A 178 5.87 -10.36 -2.14
C TYR A 178 5.01 -11.60 -2.10
N ARG A 179 3.87 -11.54 -1.42
CA ARG A 179 2.90 -12.64 -1.37
C ARG A 179 2.42 -13.02 -2.77
N TYR A 180 2.05 -12.03 -3.56
CA TYR A 180 1.57 -12.24 -4.93
C TYR A 180 2.67 -12.83 -5.83
N VAL A 181 3.86 -12.22 -5.83
CA VAL A 181 4.97 -12.64 -6.68
C VAL A 181 5.47 -14.02 -6.28
N ALA A 182 5.53 -14.36 -4.98
CA ALA A 182 5.92 -15.69 -4.52
C ALA A 182 5.00 -16.77 -5.07
N GLN A 183 3.67 -16.56 -5.01
CA GLN A 183 2.70 -17.51 -5.56
C GLN A 183 2.83 -17.60 -7.08
N ALA A 184 2.89 -16.46 -7.78
CA ALA A 184 3.00 -16.43 -9.23
C ALA A 184 4.29 -17.10 -9.73
N ALA A 185 5.40 -16.92 -9.01
CA ALA A 185 6.66 -17.60 -9.33
C ALA A 185 6.59 -19.11 -9.10
N ALA A 186 5.94 -19.55 -8.02
CA ALA A 186 5.72 -20.97 -7.75
C ALA A 186 4.88 -21.63 -8.86
N ASP A 187 3.80 -20.96 -9.26
CA ASP A 187 2.92 -21.42 -10.35
C ASP A 187 3.69 -21.50 -11.68
N LEU A 188 4.49 -20.47 -12.01
CA LEU A 188 5.32 -20.46 -13.22
C LEU A 188 6.38 -21.57 -13.23
N LEU A 189 6.96 -21.88 -12.07
CA LEU A 189 7.94 -22.96 -11.91
C LEU A 189 7.30 -24.36 -11.86
N GLY A 190 5.98 -24.44 -11.81
CA GLY A 190 5.25 -25.70 -11.63
C GLY A 190 5.55 -26.40 -10.31
N LYS A 191 5.86 -25.64 -9.24
CA LYS A 191 6.20 -26.15 -7.91
C LYS A 191 5.18 -25.70 -6.87
N PRO A 192 4.89 -26.52 -5.86
CA PRO A 192 4.15 -26.06 -4.69
C PRO A 192 4.90 -24.90 -4.01
N LEU A 193 4.19 -23.86 -3.58
CA LEU A 193 4.80 -22.69 -2.94
C LEU A 193 5.69 -23.06 -1.74
N LYS A 194 5.25 -24.05 -0.96
CA LYS A 194 6.00 -24.58 0.21
C LYS A 194 7.38 -25.16 -0.14
N ASP A 195 7.61 -25.53 -1.38
CA ASP A 195 8.87 -26.15 -1.86
C ASP A 195 9.74 -25.12 -2.61
N THR A 196 9.48 -23.82 -2.47
CA THR A 196 10.22 -22.75 -3.13
C THR A 196 11.10 -21.99 -2.16
N ALA A 197 12.27 -21.58 -2.66
CA ALA A 197 13.15 -20.59 -2.03
C ALA A 197 13.37 -19.47 -3.04
N LEU A 198 12.98 -18.24 -2.70
CA LEU A 198 12.93 -17.13 -3.62
C LEU A 198 13.62 -15.90 -3.00
N VAL A 199 14.30 -15.14 -3.83
CA VAL A 199 14.66 -13.76 -3.56
C VAL A 199 13.80 -12.89 -4.47
N ILE A 200 12.98 -12.04 -3.89
CA ILE A 200 12.01 -11.23 -4.62
C ILE A 200 12.37 -9.76 -4.45
N ALA A 201 12.47 -9.04 -5.56
CA ALA A 201 12.68 -7.60 -5.58
C ALA A 201 11.38 -6.88 -5.98
N HIS A 202 10.98 -5.92 -5.18
CA HIS A 202 9.96 -4.93 -5.52
C HIS A 202 10.67 -3.62 -5.82
N VAL A 203 10.62 -3.17 -7.08
CA VAL A 203 11.35 -1.98 -7.54
C VAL A 203 10.38 -0.98 -8.16
N GLY A 204 10.18 0.14 -7.48
CA GLY A 204 9.38 1.28 -7.89
C GLY A 204 10.01 2.56 -7.35
N ASN A 205 9.23 3.57 -6.99
CA ASN A 205 9.72 4.74 -6.24
C ASN A 205 10.30 4.32 -4.88
N GLY A 206 9.62 3.41 -4.17
CA GLY A 206 10.20 2.62 -3.10
C GLY A 206 10.75 1.32 -3.66
N ALA A 207 11.86 0.84 -3.11
CA ALA A 207 12.46 -0.42 -3.50
C ALA A 207 12.83 -1.25 -2.27
N SER A 208 12.58 -2.55 -2.34
CA SER A 208 13.00 -3.50 -1.32
C SER A 208 13.22 -4.88 -1.91
N VAL A 209 13.92 -5.72 -1.15
CA VAL A 209 14.16 -7.14 -1.46
C VAL A 209 13.73 -7.96 -0.26
N ALA A 210 13.16 -9.13 -0.50
CA ALA A 210 12.83 -10.09 0.55
C ALA A 210 13.33 -11.49 0.22
N ALA A 211 13.80 -12.19 1.25
CA ALA A 211 14.07 -13.62 1.23
C ALA A 211 12.79 -14.37 1.63
N VAL A 212 12.30 -15.22 0.74
CA VAL A 212 11.04 -15.96 0.92
C VAL A 212 11.33 -17.46 0.82
N LEU A 213 10.96 -18.21 1.85
CA LEU A 213 11.11 -19.67 1.88
C LEU A 213 9.75 -20.29 2.21
N GLY A 214 9.29 -21.16 1.33
CA GLY A 214 8.03 -21.86 1.50
C GLY A 214 6.79 -20.94 1.54
N GLY A 215 6.88 -19.75 0.93
CA GLY A 215 5.83 -18.75 0.96
C GLY A 215 5.85 -17.84 2.19
N GLU A 216 6.84 -17.97 3.07
CA GLU A 216 7.01 -17.15 4.27
C GLU A 216 8.19 -16.19 4.11
N SER A 217 8.05 -14.97 4.61
CA SER A 217 9.16 -14.02 4.70
C SER A 217 10.17 -14.47 5.74
N LYS A 218 11.45 -14.54 5.35
CA LYS A 218 12.55 -14.88 6.26
C LYS A 218 13.41 -13.68 6.59
N ASP A 219 13.50 -12.73 5.67
CA ASP A 219 14.18 -11.44 5.86
C ASP A 219 13.71 -10.45 4.79
N THR A 220 13.91 -9.16 5.04
CA THR A 220 13.62 -8.10 4.07
C THR A 220 14.52 -6.89 4.30
N SER A 221 14.76 -6.12 3.26
CA SER A 221 15.69 -4.98 3.31
C SER A 221 15.13 -3.73 3.98
N MET A 222 13.82 -3.48 3.95
CA MET A 222 13.22 -2.37 4.69
C MET A 222 13.06 -2.71 6.17
N GLY A 223 13.18 -1.71 7.04
CA GLY A 223 13.28 -1.87 8.48
C GLY A 223 12.01 -1.51 9.26
N LEU A 224 12.22 -0.75 10.36
CA LEU A 224 11.15 -0.11 11.13
C LEU A 224 10.29 0.79 10.25
N THR A 225 10.96 1.51 9.35
CA THR A 225 10.35 2.41 8.37
C THR A 225 10.77 1.99 6.95
N PRO A 226 10.10 2.48 5.89
CA PRO A 226 10.50 2.18 4.52
C PRO A 226 11.72 3.02 4.04
N LEU A 227 12.65 3.36 4.94
CA LEU A 227 13.89 4.11 4.65
C LEU A 227 15.12 3.22 4.55
N GLU A 228 15.22 2.19 5.41
CA GLU A 228 16.33 1.23 5.47
C GLU A 228 16.40 0.36 4.21
N GLY A 229 17.57 -0.13 3.85
CA GLY A 229 17.80 -1.10 2.79
C GLY A 229 18.36 -0.48 1.52
N LEU A 230 17.72 -0.72 0.41
CA LEU A 230 18.19 -0.32 -0.92
C LEU A 230 18.16 1.21 -1.08
N VAL A 231 19.10 1.74 -1.88
CA VAL A 231 19.01 3.12 -2.40
C VAL A 231 17.76 3.23 -3.29
N MET A 232 16.96 4.27 -3.08
CA MET A 232 15.70 4.50 -3.78
C MET A 232 15.69 5.88 -4.45
N GLY A 233 14.64 6.20 -5.18
CA GLY A 233 14.54 7.47 -5.92
C GLY A 233 14.66 8.72 -5.03
N THR A 234 14.14 8.68 -3.80
CA THR A 234 14.11 9.81 -2.86
C THR A 234 14.55 9.43 -1.45
N ARG A 235 15.14 8.25 -1.25
CA ARG A 235 15.58 7.72 0.06
C ARG A 235 16.96 7.12 -0.08
N SER A 236 17.83 7.41 0.89
CA SER A 236 19.23 6.95 0.89
C SER A 236 19.38 5.43 0.95
N GLY A 237 18.40 4.71 1.52
CA GLY A 237 18.63 3.33 1.93
C GLY A 237 19.53 3.28 3.17
N ASP A 238 20.33 2.20 3.26
CA ASP A 238 21.28 2.04 4.37
C ASP A 238 22.28 3.18 4.43
N LEU A 239 22.42 3.76 5.60
CA LEU A 239 23.36 4.81 5.91
C LEU A 239 24.01 4.50 7.26
N ASP A 240 25.33 4.69 7.36
CA ASP A 240 26.04 4.59 8.63
C ASP A 240 25.40 5.59 9.63
N PRO A 241 24.92 5.15 10.79
CA PRO A 241 24.34 6.05 11.81
C PRO A 241 25.31 7.18 12.22
N GLY A 242 26.64 6.96 12.15
CA GLY A 242 27.64 8.00 12.41
C GLY A 242 27.61 9.14 11.40
N ALA A 243 27.06 8.92 10.20
CA ALA A 243 26.93 9.96 9.18
C ALA A 243 25.97 11.09 9.62
N TYR A 244 24.97 10.80 10.46
CA TYR A 244 24.06 11.85 10.98
C TYR A 244 24.81 12.88 11.80
N GLY A 245 25.63 12.47 12.78
CA GLY A 245 26.45 13.38 13.57
C GLY A 245 27.47 14.15 12.72
N PHE A 246 28.11 13.46 11.75
CA PHE A 246 29.05 14.14 10.84
C PHE A 246 28.36 15.21 9.99
N ILE A 247 27.17 14.93 9.44
CA ILE A 247 26.41 15.90 8.63
C ILE A 247 25.99 17.09 9.51
N GLU A 248 25.48 16.84 10.72
CA GLU A 248 25.07 17.89 11.65
C GLU A 248 26.23 18.81 11.99
N GLU A 249 27.40 18.28 12.34
CA GLU A 249 28.61 19.06 12.62
C GLU A 249 29.12 19.82 11.41
N ALA A 250 29.11 19.22 10.22
CA ALA A 250 29.65 19.81 9.00
C ALA A 250 28.75 20.88 8.37
N THR A 251 27.41 20.74 8.51
CA THR A 251 26.44 21.58 7.77
C THR A 251 25.54 22.41 8.68
N GLY A 252 25.42 22.05 9.96
CA GLY A 252 24.44 22.63 10.88
C GLY A 252 23.00 22.10 10.67
N MET A 253 22.77 21.14 9.75
CA MET A 253 21.48 20.50 9.52
C MET A 253 21.14 19.57 10.68
N SER A 254 19.91 19.60 11.16
CA SER A 254 19.46 18.67 12.19
C SER A 254 19.14 17.29 11.59
N ALA A 255 19.08 16.26 12.43
CA ALA A 255 18.68 14.91 11.98
C ALA A 255 17.27 14.82 11.36
N LYS A 256 16.47 15.90 11.42
CA LYS A 256 15.14 16.00 10.80
C LYS A 256 15.18 16.62 9.39
N GLU A 257 16.23 17.33 9.07
CA GLU A 257 16.49 17.94 7.75
C GLU A 257 17.24 16.99 6.84
#